data_159adef5233a7f93e4e54391fcbf7c7c
#
_entry.id   159adef5233a7f93e4e54391fcbf7c7c
#
_cell.length_a   1.000
_cell.length_b   1.000
_cell.length_c   1.000
_cell.angle_alpha   90.00
_cell.angle_beta   90.00
_cell.angle_gamma   90.00
#
_symmetry.space_group_name_H-M   'P 1'
#
loop_
_entity.id
_entity.type
_entity.pdbx_description
1 polymer ?
#
loop_
_entity_poly.entity_id
_entity_poly.type
_entity_poly.pdbx_seq_one_letter_code
_entity_poly.pdbx_strand_id
1 'polypeptide(L)'
;MSTIDAPRDSRTRLRAGAGRNAKPAAAEPGREAWTLLFQLLRDDREFLVAGWAEFGLTPSQGNLLNFLQPGEPSTMAALARFLGCHDSNVTGLVDRLEARGLVERRNDPADRRVKLVALTETGTTFRAQALARIYDPPPFIVSLSTADRRTLRDILRKAMSARG
;
A
#
# COMPACT_ATOMS: atom_id res chain seq x y z
N MET A 1 66.68 -44.04 20.64
CA MET A 1 67.38 -42.92 20.02
C MET A 1 66.27 -42.02 19.40
N SER A 2 66.36 -40.81 19.69
CA SER A 2 65.54 -39.66 19.27
C SER A 2 64.44 -39.31 20.21
N THR A 3 64.74 -38.28 20.93
CA THR A 3 64.01 -37.46 21.84
C THR A 3 62.94 -36.63 21.07
N ILE A 4 61.71 -36.66 21.54
CA ILE A 4 60.67 -35.80 21.03
C ILE A 4 60.42 -34.67 22.05
N ASP A 5 60.78 -33.48 21.64
CA ASP A 5 60.61 -32.25 22.38
C ASP A 5 59.15 -31.77 22.28
N ALA A 6 58.55 -31.40 23.40
CA ALA A 6 57.17 -30.91 23.49
C ALA A 6 57.16 -29.36 23.47
N PRO A 7 56.33 -28.72 22.67
CA PRO A 7 56.25 -27.26 22.70
C PRO A 7 55.24 -26.73 23.76
N ARG A 8 55.68 -25.68 24.37
CA ARG A 8 55.14 -24.90 25.48
C ARG A 8 53.73 -24.35 25.24
N ASP A 9 52.93 -24.54 26.26
CA ASP A 9 51.62 -23.91 26.48
C ASP A 9 51.74 -22.37 26.57
N SER A 10 51.14 -21.68 25.61
CA SER A 10 50.98 -20.25 25.58
C SER A 10 49.52 -19.88 25.90
N ARG A 11 49.15 -19.87 27.17
CA ARG A 11 47.85 -19.35 27.65
C ARG A 11 47.80 -17.86 27.46
N THR A 12 47.27 -17.41 26.32
CA THR A 12 46.88 -16.03 26.10
C THR A 12 45.61 -15.74 26.89
N ARG A 13 45.72 -15.00 27.97
CA ARG A 13 44.61 -14.47 28.75
C ARG A 13 43.84 -13.50 27.89
N LEU A 14 42.67 -13.91 27.41
CA LEU A 14 41.68 -13.01 26.83
C LEU A 14 41.15 -12.09 27.97
N ARG A 15 41.55 -10.83 27.92
CA ARG A 15 40.99 -9.78 28.74
C ARG A 15 39.49 -9.63 28.37
N ALA A 16 38.64 -9.92 29.35
CA ALA A 16 37.22 -9.56 29.31
C ALA A 16 37.11 -8.03 29.26
N GLY A 17 36.93 -7.49 28.07
CA GLY A 17 36.56 -6.10 27.86
C GLY A 17 35.10 -5.95 28.30
N ALA A 18 34.90 -5.17 29.37
CA ALA A 18 33.58 -4.76 29.83
C ALA A 18 32.86 -4.05 28.68
N GLY A 19 31.93 -4.76 28.00
CA GLY A 19 31.01 -4.17 27.05
C GLY A 19 30.14 -3.14 27.75
N ARG A 20 30.40 -1.87 27.44
CA ARG A 20 29.50 -0.77 27.82
C ARG A 20 28.11 -1.14 27.28
N ASN A 21 27.14 -1.25 28.17
CA ASN A 21 25.73 -1.21 27.87
C ASN A 21 25.42 0.15 27.20
N ALA A 22 25.66 0.24 25.90
CA ALA A 22 25.15 1.34 25.12
C ALA A 22 23.64 1.15 25.09
N LYS A 23 22.92 2.02 25.81
CA LYS A 23 21.48 2.21 25.66
C LYS A 23 21.22 2.30 24.16
N PRO A 24 20.32 1.48 23.56
CA PRO A 24 20.07 1.59 22.14
C PRO A 24 19.72 3.04 21.83
N ALA A 25 20.45 3.66 20.91
CA ALA A 25 20.15 5.01 20.46
C ALA A 25 18.67 5.02 20.04
N ALA A 26 17.91 5.95 20.62
CA ALA A 26 16.49 6.09 20.27
C ALA A 26 16.40 6.15 18.76
N ALA A 27 15.55 5.29 18.17
CA ALA A 27 15.38 5.26 16.73
C ALA A 27 15.00 6.67 16.26
N GLU A 28 15.59 7.10 15.13
CA GLU A 28 15.26 8.41 14.55
C GLU A 28 13.73 8.46 14.34
N PRO A 29 13.03 9.51 14.82
CA PRO A 29 11.56 9.57 14.88
C PRO A 29 10.87 9.28 13.54
N GLY A 30 11.46 9.69 12.42
CA GLY A 30 10.92 9.42 11.09
C GLY A 30 10.98 7.93 10.73
N ARG A 31 12.07 7.24 11.10
CA ARG A 31 12.19 5.79 10.91
C ARG A 31 11.18 5.02 11.75
N GLU A 32 10.99 5.43 12.99
CA GLU A 32 10.01 4.79 13.89
C GLU A 32 8.59 5.00 13.38
N ALA A 33 8.22 6.23 13.02
CA ALA A 33 6.91 6.56 12.47
C ALA A 33 6.63 5.76 11.18
N TRP A 34 7.61 5.66 10.27
CA TRP A 34 7.48 4.86 9.07
C TRP A 34 7.31 3.37 9.37
N THR A 35 8.07 2.83 10.31
CA THR A 35 7.97 1.43 10.72
C THR A 35 6.59 1.10 11.27
N LEU A 36 6.07 1.94 12.17
CA LEU A 36 4.75 1.78 12.76
C LEU A 36 3.64 1.87 11.71
N LEU A 37 3.72 2.85 10.81
CA LEU A 37 2.76 2.98 9.71
C LEU A 37 2.77 1.74 8.81
N PHE A 38 3.96 1.26 8.46
CA PHE A 38 4.10 0.06 7.63
C PHE A 38 3.55 -1.19 8.31
N GLN A 39 3.77 -1.35 9.62
CA GLN A 39 3.22 -2.44 10.42
C GLN A 39 1.69 -2.39 10.45
N LEU A 40 1.09 -1.24 10.74
CA LEU A 40 -0.36 -1.05 10.70
C LEU A 40 -0.95 -1.45 9.36
N LEU A 41 -0.42 -0.95 8.26
CA LEU A 41 -0.90 -1.26 6.90
C LEU A 41 -0.74 -2.75 6.53
N ARG A 42 0.30 -3.40 7.04
CA ARG A 42 0.53 -4.83 6.80
C ARG A 42 -0.42 -5.70 7.62
N ASP A 43 -0.58 -5.38 8.90
CA ASP A 43 -1.33 -6.20 9.84
C ASP A 43 -2.85 -6.08 9.59
N ASP A 44 -3.30 -4.91 9.11
CA ASP A 44 -4.69 -4.66 8.70
C ASP A 44 -4.95 -4.87 7.20
N ARG A 45 -4.04 -5.55 6.50
CA ARG A 45 -4.20 -5.85 5.07
C ARG A 45 -5.52 -6.59 4.79
N GLU A 46 -5.92 -7.50 5.67
CA GLU A 46 -7.17 -8.23 5.54
C GLU A 46 -8.38 -7.29 5.58
N PHE A 47 -8.36 -6.28 6.43
CA PHE A 47 -9.42 -5.26 6.47
C PHE A 47 -9.55 -4.50 5.15
N LEU A 48 -8.42 -4.07 4.56
CA LEU A 48 -8.41 -3.37 3.28
C LEU A 48 -8.87 -4.27 2.12
N VAL A 49 -8.50 -5.55 2.15
CA VAL A 49 -8.92 -6.54 1.14
C VAL A 49 -10.40 -6.89 1.32
N ALA A 50 -10.85 -7.08 2.56
CA ALA A 50 -12.24 -7.42 2.87
C ALA A 50 -13.21 -6.34 2.40
N GLY A 51 -12.84 -5.07 2.50
CA GLY A 51 -13.68 -3.97 2.02
C GLY A 51 -14.07 -4.10 0.54
N TRP A 52 -13.14 -4.48 -0.34
CA TRP A 52 -13.47 -4.75 -1.74
C TRP A 52 -14.23 -6.06 -1.95
N ALA A 53 -13.92 -7.09 -1.14
CA ALA A 53 -14.57 -8.39 -1.23
C ALA A 53 -16.06 -8.33 -0.87
N GLU A 54 -16.48 -7.46 0.05
CA GLU A 54 -17.88 -7.18 0.37
C GLU A 54 -18.70 -6.76 -0.88
N PHE A 55 -18.04 -6.11 -1.83
CA PHE A 55 -18.60 -5.68 -3.13
C PHE A 55 -18.33 -6.68 -4.25
N GLY A 56 -17.81 -7.87 -3.94
CA GLY A 56 -17.48 -8.90 -4.93
C GLY A 56 -16.37 -8.48 -5.89
N LEU A 57 -15.43 -7.63 -5.43
CA LEU A 57 -14.27 -7.19 -6.19
C LEU A 57 -12.97 -7.75 -5.59
N THR A 58 -12.03 -8.08 -6.48
CA THR A 58 -10.64 -8.26 -6.04
C THR A 58 -10.01 -6.90 -5.75
N PRO A 59 -8.93 -6.84 -4.94
CA PRO A 59 -8.21 -5.58 -4.67
C PRO A 59 -7.79 -4.84 -5.94
N SER A 60 -7.32 -5.55 -6.97
CA SER A 60 -6.92 -4.94 -8.24
C SER A 60 -8.10 -4.33 -9.01
N GLN A 61 -9.26 -5.00 -9.00
CA GLN A 61 -10.48 -4.45 -9.61
C GLN A 61 -10.96 -3.22 -8.84
N GLY A 62 -10.94 -3.29 -7.52
CA GLY A 62 -11.30 -2.17 -6.66
C GLY A 62 -10.38 -0.97 -6.85
N ASN A 63 -9.07 -1.19 -6.91
CA ASN A 63 -8.10 -0.13 -7.16
C ASN A 63 -8.29 0.52 -8.53
N LEU A 64 -8.57 -0.28 -9.58
CA LEU A 64 -8.91 0.25 -10.92
C LEU A 64 -10.15 1.12 -10.86
N LEU A 65 -11.22 0.63 -10.22
CA LEU A 65 -12.47 1.37 -10.07
C LEU A 65 -12.27 2.67 -9.28
N ASN A 66 -11.43 2.64 -8.22
CA ASN A 66 -11.10 3.81 -7.42
C ASN A 66 -10.30 4.86 -8.20
N PHE A 67 -9.43 4.43 -9.10
CA PHE A 67 -8.63 5.35 -9.94
C PHE A 67 -9.49 6.14 -10.93
N LEU A 68 -10.50 5.49 -11.52
CA LEU A 68 -11.40 6.15 -12.47
C LEU A 68 -12.23 7.22 -11.76
N GLN A 69 -12.32 8.39 -12.37
CA GLN A 69 -13.16 9.48 -11.88
C GLN A 69 -14.44 9.62 -12.72
N PRO A 70 -15.58 9.96 -12.12
CA PRO A 70 -16.80 10.21 -12.87
C PRO A 70 -16.60 11.30 -13.90
N GLY A 71 -16.97 11.01 -15.15
CA GLY A 71 -16.84 11.97 -16.26
C GLY A 71 -15.44 12.09 -16.86
N GLU A 72 -14.41 11.45 -16.28
CA GLU A 72 -13.02 11.54 -16.74
C GLU A 72 -12.52 10.15 -17.24
N PRO A 73 -12.64 9.85 -18.52
CA PRO A 73 -12.11 8.61 -19.08
C PRO A 73 -10.59 8.53 -18.97
N SER A 74 -10.07 7.33 -18.75
CA SER A 74 -8.63 7.08 -18.68
C SER A 74 -8.17 6.10 -19.75
N THR A 75 -6.94 6.26 -20.24
CA THR A 75 -6.35 5.31 -21.19
C THR A 75 -5.94 4.01 -20.52
N MET A 76 -5.91 2.90 -21.28
CA MET A 76 -5.39 1.61 -20.81
C MET A 76 -3.96 1.74 -20.26
N ALA A 77 -3.11 2.53 -20.92
CA ALA A 77 -1.74 2.80 -20.48
C ALA A 77 -1.67 3.55 -19.15
N ALA A 78 -2.58 4.50 -18.89
CA ALA A 78 -2.66 5.20 -17.60
C ALA A 78 -3.05 4.24 -16.47
N LEU A 79 -4.03 3.37 -16.73
CA LEU A 79 -4.46 2.34 -15.79
C LEU A 79 -3.33 1.35 -15.47
N ALA A 80 -2.59 0.88 -16.51
CA ALA A 80 -1.46 -0.03 -16.32
C ALA A 80 -0.36 0.60 -15.46
N ARG A 81 -0.03 1.86 -15.72
CA ARG A 81 0.96 2.63 -14.96
C ARG A 81 0.53 2.79 -13.50
N PHE A 82 -0.73 3.15 -13.26
CA PHE A 82 -1.27 3.28 -11.90
C PHE A 82 -1.22 1.96 -11.13
N LEU A 83 -1.60 0.84 -11.78
CA LEU A 83 -1.62 -0.48 -11.14
C LEU A 83 -0.24 -1.13 -11.06
N GLY A 84 0.79 -0.56 -11.68
CA GLY A 84 2.13 -1.15 -11.73
C GLY A 84 2.17 -2.51 -12.42
N CYS A 85 1.33 -2.72 -13.44
CA CYS A 85 1.21 -4.01 -14.13
C CYS A 85 1.25 -3.87 -15.66
N HIS A 86 1.38 -4.99 -16.35
CA HIS A 86 1.36 -5.03 -17.82
C HIS A 86 -0.06 -4.79 -18.38
N ASP A 87 -0.15 -4.25 -19.58
CA ASP A 87 -1.40 -3.92 -20.27
C ASP A 87 -2.35 -5.14 -20.41
N SER A 88 -1.81 -6.34 -20.57
CA SER A 88 -2.60 -7.58 -20.63
C SER A 88 -3.39 -7.84 -19.33
N ASN A 89 -2.81 -7.53 -18.18
CA ASN A 89 -3.48 -7.67 -16.89
C ASN A 89 -4.61 -6.65 -16.75
N VAL A 90 -4.39 -5.42 -17.20
CA VAL A 90 -5.42 -4.36 -17.18
C VAL A 90 -6.59 -4.76 -18.06
N THR A 91 -6.33 -5.33 -19.23
CA THR A 91 -7.39 -5.79 -20.14
C THR A 91 -8.34 -6.75 -19.43
N GLY A 92 -7.81 -7.78 -18.76
CA GLY A 92 -8.64 -8.73 -18.03
C GLY A 92 -9.38 -8.14 -16.82
N LEU A 93 -8.82 -7.10 -16.19
CA LEU A 93 -9.51 -6.38 -15.10
C LEU A 93 -10.67 -5.55 -15.65
N VAL A 94 -10.46 -4.84 -16.75
CA VAL A 94 -11.48 -4.03 -17.43
C VAL A 94 -12.59 -4.92 -17.97
N ASP A 95 -12.28 -6.05 -18.61
CA ASP A 95 -13.26 -7.02 -19.11
C ASP A 95 -14.24 -7.46 -18.02
N ARG A 96 -13.71 -7.78 -16.84
CA ARG A 96 -14.54 -8.22 -15.70
C ARG A 96 -15.41 -7.10 -15.12
N LEU A 97 -14.92 -5.87 -15.08
CA LEU A 97 -15.70 -4.72 -14.63
C LEU A 97 -16.74 -4.31 -15.65
N GLU A 98 -16.42 -4.42 -16.95
CA GLU A 98 -17.32 -4.17 -18.07
C GLU A 98 -18.45 -5.21 -18.13
N ALA A 99 -18.14 -6.49 -17.91
CA ALA A 99 -19.15 -7.55 -17.79
C ALA A 99 -20.13 -7.33 -16.63
N ARG A 100 -19.73 -6.57 -15.62
CA ARG A 100 -20.60 -6.14 -14.50
C ARG A 100 -21.31 -4.81 -14.77
N GLY A 101 -21.12 -4.21 -15.93
CA GLY A 101 -21.67 -2.90 -16.27
C GLY A 101 -21.14 -1.72 -15.46
N LEU A 102 -19.96 -1.87 -14.82
CA LEU A 102 -19.38 -0.83 -13.97
C LEU A 102 -18.50 0.15 -14.76
N VAL A 103 -17.90 -0.33 -15.83
CA VAL A 103 -17.10 0.48 -16.75
C VAL A 103 -17.51 0.18 -18.20
N GLU A 104 -17.12 1.05 -19.09
CA GLU A 104 -17.29 0.87 -20.52
C GLU A 104 -16.04 1.32 -21.26
N ARG A 105 -15.79 0.72 -22.44
CA ARG A 105 -14.75 1.16 -23.33
C ARG A 105 -15.32 2.14 -24.36
N ARG A 106 -14.59 3.23 -24.58
CA ARG A 106 -14.90 4.24 -25.58
C ARG A 106 -13.70 4.45 -26.49
N ASN A 107 -13.94 4.93 -27.72
CA ASN A 107 -12.85 5.45 -28.54
C ASN A 107 -12.55 6.88 -28.12
N ASP A 108 -11.27 7.25 -28.12
CA ASP A 108 -10.89 8.64 -27.94
C ASP A 108 -11.41 9.46 -29.14
N PRO A 109 -12.13 10.56 -28.90
CA PRO A 109 -12.60 11.43 -29.98
C PRO A 109 -11.47 12.02 -30.83
N ALA A 110 -10.29 12.24 -30.25
CA ALA A 110 -9.13 12.81 -30.93
C ALA A 110 -8.33 11.76 -31.71
N ASP A 111 -8.24 10.51 -31.17
CA ASP A 111 -7.57 9.39 -31.86
C ASP A 111 -8.33 8.08 -31.62
N ARG A 112 -9.06 7.62 -32.62
CA ARG A 112 -9.86 6.38 -32.57
C ARG A 112 -9.04 5.10 -32.31
N ARG A 113 -7.71 5.16 -32.42
CA ARG A 113 -6.83 4.03 -32.10
C ARG A 113 -6.66 3.89 -30.58
N VAL A 114 -6.87 4.97 -29.83
CA VAL A 114 -6.78 5.00 -28.37
C VAL A 114 -8.10 4.54 -27.77
N LYS A 115 -8.02 3.53 -26.90
CA LYS A 115 -9.17 3.08 -26.11
C LYS A 115 -9.14 3.72 -24.73
N LEU A 116 -10.26 4.33 -24.41
CA LEU A 116 -10.52 4.93 -23.11
C LEU A 116 -11.44 4.01 -22.31
N VAL A 117 -11.25 4.01 -21.00
CA VAL A 117 -12.13 3.33 -20.05
C VAL A 117 -12.81 4.40 -19.19
N ALA A 118 -14.11 4.35 -19.09
CA ALA A 118 -14.92 5.29 -18.32
C ALA A 118 -15.82 4.53 -17.33
N LEU A 119 -16.17 5.17 -16.23
CA LEU A 119 -17.25 4.69 -15.36
C LEU A 119 -18.58 4.85 -16.09
N THR A 120 -19.44 3.84 -15.96
CA THR A 120 -20.87 4.01 -16.30
C THR A 120 -21.58 4.76 -15.17
N GLU A 121 -22.84 5.11 -15.33
CA GLU A 121 -23.66 5.66 -14.26
C GLU A 121 -23.79 4.68 -13.09
N THR A 122 -24.05 3.39 -13.40
CA THR A 122 -24.05 2.30 -12.41
C THR A 122 -22.69 2.17 -11.73
N GLY A 123 -21.59 2.24 -12.48
CA GLY A 123 -20.22 2.20 -11.96
C GLY A 123 -19.91 3.36 -11.04
N THR A 124 -20.38 4.56 -11.37
CA THR A 124 -20.22 5.76 -10.54
C THR A 124 -20.91 5.59 -9.18
N THR A 125 -22.18 5.16 -9.19
CA THR A 125 -22.94 4.89 -7.96
C THR A 125 -22.32 3.79 -7.13
N PHE A 126 -21.95 2.68 -7.77
CA PHE A 126 -21.30 1.54 -7.12
C PHE A 126 -19.97 1.95 -6.48
N ARG A 127 -19.12 2.69 -7.21
CA ARG A 127 -17.86 3.22 -6.70
C ARG A 127 -18.07 4.08 -5.45
N ALA A 128 -19.04 5.00 -5.48
CA ALA A 128 -19.33 5.86 -4.33
C ALA A 128 -19.70 5.05 -3.09
N GLN A 129 -20.56 4.04 -3.23
CA GLN A 129 -20.96 3.15 -2.14
C GLN A 129 -19.77 2.33 -1.60
N ALA A 130 -18.97 1.75 -2.50
CA ALA A 130 -17.80 0.98 -2.11
C ALA A 130 -16.76 1.84 -1.38
N LEU A 131 -16.47 3.03 -1.86
CA LEU A 131 -15.51 3.93 -1.23
C LEU A 131 -16.01 4.44 0.13
N ALA A 132 -17.30 4.73 0.28
CA ALA A 132 -17.87 5.10 1.57
C ALA A 132 -17.59 4.01 2.62
N ARG A 133 -17.77 2.73 2.25
CA ARG A 133 -17.49 1.59 3.13
C ARG A 133 -16.00 1.36 3.40
N ILE A 134 -15.17 1.46 2.36
CA ILE A 134 -13.71 1.22 2.46
C ILE A 134 -13.01 2.28 3.28
N TYR A 135 -13.52 3.51 3.24
CA TYR A 135 -12.98 4.63 4.02
C TYR A 135 -13.58 4.75 5.42
N ASP A 136 -14.47 3.83 5.82
CA ASP A 136 -14.83 3.72 7.22
C ASP A 136 -13.57 3.46 8.05
N PRO A 137 -13.38 4.19 9.15
CA PRO A 137 -12.16 4.07 9.92
C PRO A 137 -12.07 2.68 10.57
N PRO A 138 -10.92 2.00 10.44
CA PRO A 138 -10.71 0.71 11.09
C PRO A 138 -10.71 0.82 12.62
N PRO A 139 -10.92 -0.30 13.34
CA PRO A 139 -11.04 -0.30 14.80
C PRO A 139 -9.90 0.39 15.53
N PHE A 140 -8.67 0.25 15.05
CA PHE A 140 -7.51 0.90 15.67
C PHE A 140 -7.53 2.44 15.53
N ILE A 141 -8.15 3.00 14.50
CA ILE A 141 -8.38 4.44 14.38
C ILE A 141 -9.54 4.88 15.28
N VAL A 142 -10.60 4.08 15.34
CA VAL A 142 -11.77 4.38 16.19
C VAL A 142 -11.41 4.36 17.67
N SER A 143 -10.48 3.52 18.10
CA SER A 143 -10.02 3.42 19.49
C SER A 143 -9.21 4.64 19.98
N LEU A 144 -8.71 5.46 19.07
CA LEU A 144 -8.01 6.70 19.45
C LEU A 144 -8.99 7.75 20.00
N SER A 145 -8.50 8.59 20.91
CA SER A 145 -9.26 9.76 21.36
C SER A 145 -9.57 10.70 20.18
N THR A 146 -10.61 11.52 20.33
CA THR A 146 -10.95 12.53 19.31
C THR A 146 -9.80 13.51 19.06
N ALA A 147 -9.01 13.84 20.10
CA ALA A 147 -7.85 14.71 19.98
C ALA A 147 -6.75 14.06 19.15
N ASP A 148 -6.43 12.78 19.41
CA ASP A 148 -5.42 12.03 18.68
C ASP A 148 -5.80 11.83 17.22
N ARG A 149 -7.07 11.51 16.94
CA ARG A 149 -7.59 11.42 15.56
C ARG A 149 -7.42 12.73 14.78
N ARG A 150 -7.65 13.87 15.44
CA ARG A 150 -7.41 15.18 14.81
C ARG A 150 -5.93 15.40 14.53
N THR A 151 -5.06 15.11 15.49
CA THR A 151 -3.61 15.23 15.35
C THR A 151 -3.10 14.34 14.23
N LEU A 152 -3.49 13.06 14.19
CA LEU A 152 -3.13 12.11 13.13
C LEU A 152 -3.57 12.62 11.76
N ARG A 153 -4.82 13.07 11.62
CA ARG A 153 -5.34 13.66 10.37
C ARG A 153 -4.44 14.82 9.89
N ASP A 154 -4.07 15.73 10.79
CA ASP A 154 -3.32 16.92 10.44
C ASP A 154 -1.87 16.59 10.05
N ILE A 155 -1.26 15.61 10.73
CA ILE A 155 0.06 15.08 10.36
C ILE A 155 0.01 14.43 8.96
N LEU A 156 -0.99 13.59 8.70
CA LEU A 156 -1.14 12.93 7.39
C LEU A 156 -1.37 13.95 6.27
N ARG A 157 -2.21 14.96 6.48
CA ARG A 157 -2.41 16.07 5.52
C ARG A 157 -1.11 16.80 5.21
N LYS A 158 -0.32 17.13 6.24
CA LYS A 158 0.98 17.77 6.06
C LYS A 158 1.95 16.88 5.28
N ALA A 159 1.99 15.59 5.57
CA ALA A 159 2.83 14.64 4.84
C ALA A 159 2.40 14.49 3.37
N MET A 160 1.09 14.49 3.09
CA MET A 160 0.57 14.43 1.72
C MET A 160 0.92 15.68 0.92
N SER A 161 0.80 16.88 1.50
CA SER A 161 1.15 18.13 0.81
C SER A 161 2.65 18.28 0.54
N ALA A 162 3.52 17.57 1.25
CA ALA A 162 4.95 17.56 1.01
C ALA A 162 5.39 16.60 -0.14
N ARG A 163 4.46 15.84 -0.74
CA ARG A 163 4.73 14.91 -1.86
C ARG A 163 4.51 15.53 -3.24
N GLY A 164 3.88 16.69 -3.30
CA GLY A 164 3.69 17.50 -4.52
C GLY A 164 4.79 18.50 -4.64
#